data_4857356881bdf739b4c2fc720d7089fb
#
_entry.id   4857356881bdf739b4c2fc720d7089fb
#
_cell.length_a   1.000
_cell.length_b   1.000
_cell.length_c   1.000
_cell.angle_alpha   90.00
_cell.angle_beta   90.00
_cell.angle_gamma   90.00
#
_symmetry.space_group_name_H-M   'P 1'
#
loop_
_entity.id
_entity.type
_entity.pdbx_description
1 polymer ?
#
loop_
_entity_poly.entity_id
_entity_poly.type
_entity_poly.pdbx_seq_one_letter_code
_entity_poly.pdbx_strand_id
1 'polypeptide(L)'
;MTAVGSNLTSALSVSMLDASRAALERTRQSSAAPEARSPARENTAYWSIPTTLSASSLSLGSVQEANGVAAAVTDTAAAGLEEATDIVSRIQQKLIQAKALGANRPAIDAEIGTMKGKLAELVDDSSFNGQNWLKLEAGQRPKVASLIASLTSGERGELSINMIDVDTAQATLVSKENADDGILTRSYAGISMGGVPYDYYLMDVQSAVPNGARSREIRVDASTNSDELDGMISALNRALIDMVGASAEVGAARSQISGEGDFLEGLAGASDLSSESRVRADLDEADARRAAEQARTELQGSALNIANASMGGWLKIYL
;
A
#
# COMPACT_ATOMS: atom_id res chain seq x y z
N MET A 1 -54.87 29.62 -60.10
CA MET A 1 -54.31 28.42 -59.34
C MET A 1 -52.84 28.65 -59.00
N THR A 2 -52.51 29.46 -57.98
CA THR A 2 -51.16 29.72 -57.59
C THR A 2 -51.01 29.81 -56.05
N ALA A 3 -51.88 29.19 -55.28
CA ALA A 3 -51.84 29.26 -53.80
C ALA A 3 -51.24 28.02 -53.11
N VAL A 4 -50.75 27.05 -53.90
CA VAL A 4 -50.23 25.78 -53.33
C VAL A 4 -48.73 25.82 -53.08
N GLY A 5 -47.96 26.74 -53.70
CA GLY A 5 -46.53 26.80 -53.57
C GLY A 5 -46.00 27.43 -52.26
N SER A 6 -46.76 28.27 -51.57
CA SER A 6 -46.35 29.00 -50.37
C SER A 6 -46.49 28.19 -49.07
N ASN A 7 -47.37 27.18 -49.08
CA ASN A 7 -47.52 26.30 -47.89
C ASN A 7 -46.40 25.24 -47.73
N LEU A 8 -45.74 24.90 -48.84
CA LEU A 8 -44.64 23.89 -48.76
C LEU A 8 -43.41 24.42 -48.10
N THR A 9 -42.99 25.66 -48.34
CA THR A 9 -41.79 26.27 -47.72
C THR A 9 -42.00 26.56 -46.26
N SER A 10 -43.18 26.98 -45.81
CA SER A 10 -43.46 27.15 -44.38
C SER A 10 -43.62 25.81 -43.67
N ALA A 11 -44.21 24.79 -44.30
CA ALA A 11 -44.26 23.44 -43.72
C ALA A 11 -42.88 22.80 -43.56
N LEU A 12 -42.00 23.01 -44.57
CA LEU A 12 -40.60 22.55 -44.49
C LEU A 12 -39.83 23.29 -43.39
N SER A 13 -40.02 24.60 -43.22
CA SER A 13 -39.36 25.39 -42.17
C SER A 13 -39.85 25.00 -40.78
N VAL A 14 -41.11 24.67 -40.59
CA VAL A 14 -41.66 24.18 -39.31
C VAL A 14 -41.13 22.79 -39.00
N SER A 15 -41.08 21.87 -39.97
CA SER A 15 -40.52 20.53 -39.75
C SER A 15 -39.03 20.55 -39.41
N MET A 16 -38.26 21.46 -40.02
CA MET A 16 -36.84 21.66 -39.67
C MET A 16 -36.67 22.25 -38.26
N LEU A 17 -37.52 23.18 -37.84
CA LEU A 17 -37.52 23.75 -36.49
C LEU A 17 -37.86 22.70 -35.45
N ASP A 18 -38.86 21.84 -35.70
CA ASP A 18 -39.21 20.76 -34.78
C ASP A 18 -38.09 19.70 -34.67
N ALA A 19 -37.46 19.37 -35.80
CA ALA A 19 -36.31 18.48 -35.80
C ALA A 19 -35.11 19.06 -34.97
N SER A 20 -34.86 20.38 -35.10
CA SER A 20 -33.80 21.07 -34.39
C SER A 20 -34.12 21.19 -32.90
N ARG A 21 -35.36 21.46 -32.51
CA ARG A 21 -35.80 21.45 -31.11
C ARG A 21 -35.66 20.07 -30.48
N ALA A 22 -36.01 19.01 -31.18
CA ALA A 22 -35.85 17.64 -30.73
C ALA A 22 -34.35 17.25 -30.59
N ALA A 23 -33.46 17.77 -31.45
CA ALA A 23 -32.02 17.59 -31.33
C ALA A 23 -31.46 18.33 -30.11
N LEU A 24 -31.89 19.59 -29.90
CA LEU A 24 -31.49 20.38 -28.72
C LEU A 24 -31.92 19.72 -27.41
N GLU A 25 -33.13 19.18 -27.34
CA GLU A 25 -33.62 18.49 -26.15
C GLU A 25 -32.82 17.22 -25.85
N ARG A 26 -32.46 16.44 -26.87
CA ARG A 26 -31.56 15.28 -26.72
C ARG A 26 -30.18 15.69 -26.25
N THR A 27 -29.62 16.76 -26.75
CA THR A 27 -28.32 17.28 -26.34
C THR A 27 -28.38 17.81 -24.90
N ARG A 28 -29.47 18.47 -24.49
CA ARG A 28 -29.69 18.87 -23.09
C ARG A 28 -29.78 17.70 -22.13
N GLN A 29 -30.49 16.64 -22.49
CA GLN A 29 -30.61 15.43 -21.67
C GLN A 29 -29.30 14.71 -21.55
N SER A 30 -28.46 14.65 -22.59
CA SER A 30 -27.12 14.05 -22.53
C SER A 30 -26.12 14.88 -21.71
N SER A 31 -26.26 16.21 -21.67
CA SER A 31 -25.40 17.10 -20.86
C SER A 31 -25.81 17.15 -19.38
N ALA A 32 -27.09 16.92 -19.06
CA ALA A 32 -27.61 16.93 -17.69
C ALA A 32 -27.29 15.65 -16.90
N ALA A 33 -26.86 14.58 -17.59
CA ALA A 33 -26.43 13.32 -16.99
C ALA A 33 -25.03 12.95 -17.51
N PRO A 34 -23.94 13.48 -16.93
CA PRO A 34 -22.56 13.20 -17.39
C PRO A 34 -22.22 11.71 -17.38
N GLU A 35 -22.95 10.91 -16.62
CA GLU A 35 -22.82 9.45 -16.59
C GLU A 35 -23.74 8.71 -17.55
N ALA A 36 -24.73 9.39 -18.13
CA ALA A 36 -25.67 8.82 -19.10
C ALA A 36 -25.13 8.96 -20.53
N ARG A 37 -24.28 8.18 -20.82
CA ARG A 37 -23.53 7.82 -22.01
C ARG A 37 -24.31 7.73 -23.31
N SER A 38 -23.67 8.22 -24.36
CA SER A 38 -24.05 7.89 -25.74
C SER A 38 -24.05 6.37 -25.96
N PRO A 39 -25.03 5.80 -26.65
CA PRO A 39 -25.07 4.35 -26.81
C PRO A 39 -23.84 3.83 -27.54
N ALA A 40 -23.30 2.72 -27.04
CA ALA A 40 -22.10 2.01 -27.47
C ALA A 40 -22.00 1.63 -28.96
N ARG A 41 -22.87 2.16 -29.82
CA ARG A 41 -22.97 1.81 -31.24
C ARG A 41 -22.11 2.67 -32.17
N GLU A 42 -21.59 3.82 -31.72
CA GLU A 42 -20.89 4.72 -32.64
C GLU A 42 -19.37 4.69 -32.56
N ASN A 43 -18.76 4.18 -31.46
CA ASN A 43 -17.30 4.00 -31.45
C ASN A 43 -16.85 3.03 -30.34
N THR A 44 -16.67 1.77 -30.66
CA THR A 44 -16.18 0.73 -29.75
C THR A 44 -14.77 1.02 -29.22
N ALA A 45 -13.96 1.79 -29.94
CA ALA A 45 -12.63 2.20 -29.50
C ALA A 45 -12.69 3.27 -28.38
N TYR A 46 -13.70 4.15 -28.40
CA TYR A 46 -13.89 5.20 -27.39
C TYR A 46 -14.39 4.64 -26.04
N TRP A 47 -15.08 3.52 -26.06
CA TRP A 47 -15.64 2.85 -24.88
C TRP A 47 -14.65 1.95 -24.15
N SER A 48 -13.66 1.43 -24.86
CA SER A 48 -12.66 0.55 -24.25
C SER A 48 -11.71 1.29 -23.32
N ILE A 49 -11.48 2.59 -23.57
CA ILE A 49 -10.51 3.39 -22.80
C ILE A 49 -11.01 3.77 -21.39
N PRO A 50 -12.26 4.27 -21.17
CA PRO A 50 -12.76 4.55 -19.83
C PRO A 50 -12.97 3.30 -18.96
N THR A 51 -13.38 2.17 -19.57
CA THR A 51 -13.56 0.90 -18.85
C THR A 51 -12.23 0.28 -18.44
N THR A 52 -11.20 0.35 -19.29
CA THR A 52 -9.85 -0.11 -18.93
C THR A 52 -9.21 0.81 -17.90
N LEU A 53 -9.40 2.13 -17.99
CA LEU A 53 -8.87 3.09 -17.01
C LEU A 53 -9.54 2.92 -15.64
N SER A 54 -10.87 2.73 -15.60
CA SER A 54 -11.62 2.46 -14.35
C SER A 54 -11.25 1.12 -13.73
N ALA A 55 -11.02 0.07 -14.54
CA ALA A 55 -10.52 -1.21 -14.06
C ALA A 55 -9.09 -1.11 -13.55
N SER A 56 -8.24 -0.31 -14.19
CA SER A 56 -6.87 -0.07 -13.76
C SER A 56 -6.82 0.73 -12.45
N SER A 57 -7.68 1.72 -12.26
CA SER A 57 -7.73 2.50 -11.03
C SER A 57 -8.24 1.67 -9.83
N LEU A 58 -9.21 0.78 -10.04
CA LEU A 58 -9.67 -0.17 -9.02
C LEU A 58 -8.57 -1.16 -8.64
N SER A 59 -7.81 -1.68 -9.62
CA SER A 59 -6.67 -2.57 -9.38
C SER A 59 -5.55 -1.83 -8.64
N LEU A 60 -5.28 -0.58 -8.99
CA LEU A 60 -4.28 0.26 -8.36
C LEU A 60 -4.64 0.54 -6.89
N GLY A 61 -5.90 0.86 -6.59
CA GLY A 61 -6.37 1.06 -5.21
C GLY A 61 -6.20 -0.19 -4.35
N SER A 62 -6.51 -1.37 -4.88
CA SER A 62 -6.31 -2.63 -4.16
C SER A 62 -4.84 -2.95 -3.89
N VAL A 63 -3.95 -2.64 -4.84
CA VAL A 63 -2.50 -2.83 -4.66
C VAL A 63 -1.95 -1.81 -3.67
N GLN A 64 -2.42 -0.57 -3.69
CA GLN A 64 -2.05 0.47 -2.74
C GLN A 64 -2.47 0.10 -1.30
N GLU A 65 -3.66 -0.47 -1.11
CA GLU A 65 -4.11 -0.98 0.18
C GLU A 65 -3.22 -2.14 0.66
N ALA A 66 -2.89 -3.09 -0.23
CA ALA A 66 -2.01 -4.21 0.08
C ALA A 66 -0.57 -3.75 0.42
N ASN A 67 -0.04 -2.75 -0.30
CA ASN A 67 1.24 -2.12 0.01
C ASN A 67 1.20 -1.42 1.38
N GLY A 68 0.11 -0.74 1.72
CA GLY A 68 -0.10 -0.14 3.04
C GLY A 68 -0.08 -1.17 4.18
N VAL A 69 -0.68 -2.35 3.98
CA VAL A 69 -0.60 -3.46 4.94
C VAL A 69 0.84 -3.98 5.05
N ALA A 70 1.54 -4.14 3.93
CA ALA A 70 2.94 -4.56 3.90
C ALA A 70 3.84 -3.56 4.64
N ALA A 71 3.64 -2.27 4.44
CA ALA A 71 4.34 -1.20 5.16
C ALA A 71 4.10 -1.29 6.67
N ALA A 72 2.84 -1.46 7.10
CA ALA A 72 2.51 -1.57 8.53
C ALA A 72 3.13 -2.80 9.21
N VAL A 73 3.21 -3.94 8.51
CA VAL A 73 3.88 -5.15 9.02
C VAL A 73 5.39 -4.92 9.17
N THR A 74 6.03 -4.35 8.16
CA THR A 74 7.47 -4.05 8.21
C THR A 74 7.82 -2.98 9.23
N ASP A 75 6.98 -1.95 9.37
CA ASP A 75 7.16 -0.90 10.39
C ASP A 75 7.05 -1.46 11.80
N THR A 76 6.08 -2.34 12.05
CA THR A 76 5.91 -3.02 13.33
C THR A 76 7.10 -3.89 13.66
N ALA A 77 7.60 -4.67 12.70
CA ALA A 77 8.79 -5.51 12.88
C ALA A 77 10.06 -4.67 13.12
N ALA A 78 10.25 -3.57 12.38
CA ALA A 78 11.38 -2.67 12.55
C ALA A 78 11.38 -2.01 13.93
N ALA A 79 10.23 -1.48 14.37
CA ALA A 79 10.10 -0.88 15.70
C ALA A 79 10.34 -1.89 16.83
N GLY A 80 9.82 -3.11 16.68
CA GLY A 80 10.06 -4.20 17.64
C GLY A 80 11.53 -4.60 17.71
N LEU A 81 12.24 -4.67 16.58
CA LEU A 81 13.68 -4.96 16.52
C LEU A 81 14.52 -3.85 17.17
N GLU A 82 14.18 -2.59 16.95
CA GLU A 82 14.86 -1.44 17.54
C GLU A 82 14.75 -1.46 19.06
N GLU A 83 13.54 -1.56 19.60
CA GLU A 83 13.29 -1.61 21.04
C GLU A 83 13.90 -2.88 21.68
N ALA A 84 13.83 -4.03 21.00
CA ALA A 84 14.47 -5.26 21.46
C ALA A 84 16.00 -5.10 21.54
N THR A 85 16.61 -4.45 20.56
CA THR A 85 18.07 -4.18 20.54
C THR A 85 18.47 -3.30 21.70
N ASP A 86 17.68 -2.29 22.03
CA ASP A 86 17.90 -1.42 23.19
C ASP A 86 17.81 -2.20 24.50
N ILE A 87 16.83 -3.07 24.66
CA ILE A 87 16.68 -3.89 25.87
C ILE A 87 17.88 -4.84 26.02
N VAL A 88 18.29 -5.53 24.94
CA VAL A 88 19.44 -6.44 24.97
C VAL A 88 20.73 -5.70 25.26
N SER A 89 20.91 -4.50 24.71
CA SER A 89 22.04 -3.62 25.01
C SER A 89 22.10 -3.24 26.51
N ARG A 90 20.94 -2.95 27.11
CA ARG A 90 20.84 -2.69 28.57
C ARG A 90 21.15 -3.94 29.39
N ILE A 91 20.72 -5.12 28.96
CA ILE A 91 21.08 -6.39 29.60
C ILE A 91 22.61 -6.57 29.57
N GLN A 92 23.25 -6.29 28.41
CA GLN A 92 24.70 -6.35 28.30
C GLN A 92 25.41 -5.39 29.28
N GLN A 93 24.92 -4.16 29.41
CA GLN A 93 25.44 -3.18 30.38
C GLN A 93 25.32 -3.69 31.82
N LYS A 94 24.19 -4.37 32.15
CA LYS A 94 24.01 -4.99 33.48
C LYS A 94 25.01 -6.12 33.73
N LEU A 95 25.30 -6.95 32.71
CA LEU A 95 26.34 -7.98 32.83
C LEU A 95 27.75 -7.36 33.07
N ILE A 96 28.07 -6.26 32.37
CA ILE A 96 29.32 -5.52 32.59
C ILE A 96 29.33 -4.95 34.01
N GLN A 97 28.22 -4.41 34.51
CA GLN A 97 28.12 -3.94 35.90
C GLN A 97 28.31 -5.07 36.92
N ALA A 98 27.85 -6.30 36.64
CA ALA A 98 28.03 -7.48 37.48
C ALA A 98 29.51 -7.89 37.64
N LYS A 99 30.42 -7.46 36.78
CA LYS A 99 31.87 -7.66 36.89
C LYS A 99 32.51 -6.73 37.90
N ALA A 100 31.86 -5.64 38.30
CA ALA A 100 32.45 -4.71 39.27
C ALA A 100 32.65 -5.37 40.64
N LEU A 101 33.72 -4.98 41.32
CA LEU A 101 33.99 -5.47 42.66
C LEU A 101 32.85 -5.08 43.61
N GLY A 102 32.29 -6.03 44.35
CA GLY A 102 31.23 -5.78 45.29
C GLY A 102 29.85 -5.59 44.65
N ALA A 103 29.69 -5.90 43.37
CA ALA A 103 28.38 -5.84 42.69
C ALA A 103 27.36 -6.77 43.37
N ASN A 104 26.14 -6.26 43.53
CA ASN A 104 25.01 -7.07 44.03
C ASN A 104 24.44 -7.91 42.87
N ARG A 105 25.09 -9.02 42.57
CA ARG A 105 24.74 -9.90 41.44
C ARG A 105 23.31 -10.43 41.49
N PRO A 106 22.74 -10.86 42.64
CA PRO A 106 21.36 -11.27 42.71
C PRO A 106 20.35 -10.14 42.32
N ALA A 107 20.65 -8.89 42.72
CA ALA A 107 19.81 -7.76 42.31
C ALA A 107 19.91 -7.48 40.82
N ILE A 108 21.13 -7.59 40.26
CA ILE A 108 21.33 -7.44 38.80
C ILE A 108 20.62 -8.56 38.04
N ASP A 109 20.63 -9.80 38.51
CA ASP A 109 19.89 -10.91 37.89
C ASP A 109 18.37 -10.66 37.89
N ALA A 110 17.82 -10.15 38.97
CA ALA A 110 16.40 -9.78 39.04
C ALA A 110 16.05 -8.67 38.02
N GLU A 111 16.94 -7.68 37.84
CA GLU A 111 16.74 -6.64 36.81
C GLU A 111 16.83 -7.23 35.40
N ILE A 112 17.80 -8.11 35.14
CA ILE A 112 17.92 -8.84 33.86
C ILE A 112 16.67 -9.68 33.60
N GLY A 113 16.14 -10.39 34.61
CA GLY A 113 14.90 -11.15 34.53
C GLY A 113 13.70 -10.28 34.13
N THR A 114 13.60 -9.09 34.74
CA THR A 114 12.55 -8.12 34.38
C THR A 114 12.68 -7.65 32.93
N MET A 115 13.90 -7.39 32.46
CA MET A 115 14.16 -7.00 31.08
C MET A 115 13.85 -8.12 30.08
N LYS A 116 14.16 -9.38 30.42
CA LYS A 116 13.78 -10.55 29.62
C LYS A 116 12.23 -10.68 29.52
N GLY A 117 11.52 -10.44 30.63
CA GLY A 117 10.05 -10.42 30.62
C GLY A 117 9.49 -9.36 29.68
N LYS A 118 10.01 -8.12 29.75
CA LYS A 118 9.63 -7.05 28.81
C LYS A 118 9.95 -7.38 27.36
N LEU A 119 11.08 -8.06 27.12
CA LEU A 119 11.46 -8.48 25.78
C LEU A 119 10.50 -9.53 25.22
N ALA A 120 10.02 -10.47 26.05
CA ALA A 120 9.02 -11.44 25.66
C ALA A 120 7.69 -10.77 25.30
N GLU A 121 7.21 -9.83 26.16
CA GLU A 121 6.00 -9.04 25.90
C GLU A 121 6.13 -8.22 24.61
N LEU A 122 7.25 -7.53 24.42
CA LEU A 122 7.52 -6.75 23.22
C LEU A 122 7.44 -7.60 21.94
N VAL A 123 8.06 -8.78 21.97
CA VAL A 123 8.02 -9.69 20.81
C VAL A 123 6.61 -10.21 20.55
N ASP A 124 5.84 -10.48 21.59
CA ASP A 124 4.45 -10.93 21.47
C ASP A 124 3.55 -9.81 20.91
N ASP A 125 3.77 -8.57 21.33
CA ASP A 125 3.01 -7.40 20.89
C ASP A 125 3.41 -6.91 19.48
N SER A 126 4.59 -7.28 18.98
CA SER A 126 5.10 -6.91 17.65
C SER A 126 4.40 -7.67 16.53
N SER A 127 3.06 -7.60 16.51
CA SER A 127 2.22 -8.23 15.50
C SER A 127 1.30 -7.22 14.83
N PHE A 128 1.14 -7.34 13.52
CA PHE A 128 0.17 -6.56 12.75
C PHE A 128 -0.63 -7.49 11.84
N ASN A 129 -1.96 -7.37 11.86
CA ASN A 129 -2.88 -8.19 11.06
C ASN A 129 -2.62 -9.71 11.16
N GLY A 130 -2.26 -10.19 12.37
CA GLY A 130 -1.94 -11.60 12.62
C GLY A 130 -0.58 -12.07 12.07
N GLN A 131 0.23 -11.16 11.55
CA GLN A 131 1.62 -11.43 11.15
C GLN A 131 2.58 -10.89 12.21
N ASN A 132 3.42 -11.78 12.73
CA ASN A 132 4.54 -11.43 13.60
C ASN A 132 5.82 -12.00 12.99
N TRP A 133 6.74 -11.13 12.59
CA TRP A 133 8.01 -11.54 11.99
C TRP A 133 9.10 -11.80 13.00
N LEU A 134 8.90 -11.32 14.23
CA LEU A 134 9.89 -11.45 15.32
C LEU A 134 9.69 -12.73 16.11
N LYS A 135 8.58 -13.47 15.90
CA LYS A 135 8.22 -14.66 16.65
C LYS A 135 7.79 -15.81 15.73
N LEU A 136 8.29 -17.00 16.05
CA LEU A 136 7.79 -18.26 15.50
C LEU A 136 7.01 -19.01 16.58
N GLU A 137 5.74 -19.32 16.30
CA GLU A 137 4.94 -20.20 17.16
C GLU A 137 5.27 -21.68 16.90
N ALA A 138 4.89 -22.53 17.84
CA ALA A 138 5.06 -23.98 17.71
C ALA A 138 4.36 -24.50 16.44
N GLY A 139 5.03 -25.35 15.66
CA GLY A 139 4.57 -25.87 14.37
C GLY A 139 4.85 -24.92 13.19
N GLN A 140 5.39 -23.72 13.41
CA GLN A 140 5.79 -22.80 12.35
C GLN A 140 7.25 -22.97 11.99
N ARG A 141 7.57 -22.72 10.73
CA ARG A 141 8.96 -22.66 10.24
C ARG A 141 9.26 -21.26 9.70
N PRO A 142 10.53 -20.83 9.74
CA PRO A 142 10.94 -19.62 9.03
C PRO A 142 10.52 -19.70 7.58
N LYS A 143 10.03 -18.61 7.03
CA LYS A 143 9.51 -18.53 5.67
C LYS A 143 9.93 -17.21 5.01
N VAL A 144 9.96 -17.22 3.70
CA VAL A 144 9.98 -15.99 2.92
C VAL A 144 8.58 -15.40 2.91
N ALA A 145 8.42 -14.18 3.39
CA ALA A 145 7.19 -13.42 3.30
C ALA A 145 7.21 -12.64 2.00
N SER A 146 6.27 -12.97 1.09
CA SER A 146 6.10 -12.24 -0.17
C SER A 146 5.07 -11.14 0.01
N LEU A 147 5.49 -9.91 -0.12
CA LEU A 147 4.67 -8.70 0.05
C LEU A 147 4.34 -8.10 -1.31
N ILE A 148 3.11 -7.64 -1.48
CA ILE A 148 2.72 -6.94 -2.70
C ILE A 148 3.34 -5.55 -2.66
N ALA A 149 4.16 -5.24 -3.66
CA ALA A 149 4.89 -3.98 -3.75
C ALA A 149 4.22 -3.02 -4.74
N SER A 150 4.09 -3.42 -6.00
CA SER A 150 3.56 -2.55 -7.05
C SER A 150 2.88 -3.33 -8.16
N LEU A 151 2.31 -2.57 -9.10
CA LEU A 151 1.64 -3.08 -10.29
C LEU A 151 2.34 -2.54 -11.53
N THR A 152 2.75 -3.42 -12.43
CA THR A 152 3.25 -3.04 -13.75
C THR A 152 2.26 -3.41 -14.84
N SER A 153 2.07 -2.51 -15.80
CA SER A 153 1.27 -2.76 -17.00
C SER A 153 2.20 -3.05 -18.18
N GLY A 154 2.00 -4.19 -18.82
CA GLY A 154 2.70 -4.55 -20.05
C GLY A 154 2.13 -3.81 -21.27
N GLU A 155 2.85 -3.86 -22.42
CA GLU A 155 2.48 -3.18 -23.68
C GLU A 155 1.10 -3.60 -24.22
N ARG A 156 0.59 -4.76 -23.84
CA ARG A 156 -0.72 -5.30 -24.27
C ARG A 156 -1.82 -5.09 -23.23
N GLY A 157 -1.57 -4.30 -22.17
CA GLY A 157 -2.50 -4.10 -21.07
C GLY A 157 -2.53 -5.25 -20.04
N GLU A 158 -1.54 -6.14 -20.08
CA GLU A 158 -1.37 -7.18 -19.08
C GLU A 158 -0.89 -6.54 -17.78
N LEU A 159 -1.57 -6.86 -16.66
CA LEU A 159 -1.19 -6.38 -15.34
C LEU A 159 -0.34 -7.46 -14.65
N SER A 160 0.83 -7.07 -14.18
CA SER A 160 1.73 -7.92 -13.39
C SER A 160 1.91 -7.32 -12.01
N ILE A 161 1.72 -8.14 -10.99
CA ILE A 161 1.95 -7.74 -9.59
C ILE A 161 3.41 -8.00 -9.26
N ASN A 162 4.13 -6.96 -8.84
CA ASN A 162 5.48 -7.09 -8.32
C ASN A 162 5.41 -7.40 -6.83
N MET A 163 6.23 -8.36 -6.40
CA MET A 163 6.31 -8.79 -5.00
C MET A 163 7.73 -8.54 -4.48
N ILE A 164 7.81 -8.15 -3.20
CA ILE A 164 9.06 -8.07 -2.45
C ILE A 164 9.10 -9.29 -1.54
N ASP A 165 10.16 -10.06 -1.64
CA ASP A 165 10.39 -11.23 -0.81
C ASP A 165 11.30 -10.85 0.35
N VAL A 166 10.81 -11.06 1.59
CA VAL A 166 11.55 -10.80 2.83
C VAL A 166 11.78 -12.12 3.55
N ASP A 167 13.03 -12.45 3.82
CA ASP A 167 13.37 -13.63 4.61
C ASP A 167 13.17 -13.36 6.11
N THR A 168 12.01 -13.80 6.63
CA THR A 168 11.70 -13.61 8.05
C THR A 168 12.56 -14.46 8.99
N ALA A 169 13.32 -15.44 8.48
CA ALA A 169 14.21 -16.25 9.29
C ALA A 169 15.30 -15.41 9.96
N GLN A 170 15.76 -14.36 9.29
CA GLN A 170 16.81 -13.48 9.82
C GLN A 170 16.26 -12.46 10.83
N ALA A 171 14.97 -12.14 10.77
CA ALA A 171 14.31 -11.20 11.67
C ALA A 171 13.73 -11.87 12.93
N THR A 172 13.63 -13.19 12.96
CA THR A 172 13.05 -13.93 14.09
C THR A 172 13.88 -13.78 15.35
N LEU A 173 13.32 -13.11 16.37
CA LEU A 173 13.96 -12.97 17.68
C LEU A 173 13.72 -14.18 18.57
N VAL A 174 12.50 -14.72 18.56
CA VAL A 174 12.09 -15.79 19.46
C VAL A 174 11.41 -16.90 18.65
N SER A 175 11.79 -18.14 18.91
CA SER A 175 11.17 -19.31 18.30
C SER A 175 10.70 -20.33 19.35
N LYS A 176 9.40 -20.67 19.31
CA LYS A 176 8.82 -21.74 20.11
C LYS A 176 8.89 -23.11 19.42
N GLU A 177 9.23 -23.17 18.13
CA GLU A 177 9.42 -24.44 17.44
C GLU A 177 10.83 -24.99 17.67
N ASN A 178 11.85 -24.25 17.27
CA ASN A 178 13.24 -24.64 17.43
C ASN A 178 14.04 -23.46 18.00
N ALA A 179 14.69 -23.65 19.14
CA ALA A 179 15.44 -22.60 19.79
C ALA A 179 16.51 -21.97 18.89
N ASP A 180 17.10 -22.75 17.96
CA ASP A 180 18.13 -22.26 17.04
C ASP A 180 17.62 -21.29 15.98
N ASP A 181 16.31 -21.25 15.73
CA ASP A 181 15.71 -20.35 14.73
C ASP A 181 15.51 -18.90 15.23
N GLY A 182 15.59 -18.66 16.54
CA GLY A 182 15.41 -17.32 17.10
C GLY A 182 16.73 -16.71 17.60
N ILE A 183 17.00 -15.45 17.30
CA ILE A 183 18.23 -14.73 17.71
C ILE A 183 18.41 -14.72 19.23
N LEU A 184 17.32 -14.58 19.99
CA LEU A 184 17.38 -14.50 21.46
C LEU A 184 17.25 -15.87 22.13
N THR A 185 16.74 -16.87 21.41
CA THR A 185 16.55 -18.25 21.92
C THR A 185 17.68 -19.18 21.54
N ARG A 186 18.40 -18.91 20.42
CA ARG A 186 19.56 -19.74 20.01
C ARG A 186 20.72 -19.58 20.93
N SER A 187 21.54 -20.63 21.02
CA SER A 187 22.77 -20.58 21.78
C SER A 187 23.95 -20.03 20.96
N TYR A 188 24.80 -19.26 21.64
CA TYR A 188 26.04 -18.72 21.11
C TYR A 188 27.21 -19.35 21.84
N ALA A 189 27.90 -20.22 21.13
CA ALA A 189 29.08 -20.90 21.65
C ALA A 189 30.38 -20.26 21.14
N GLY A 190 31.40 -20.28 21.95
CA GLY A 190 32.72 -19.75 21.58
C GLY A 190 33.75 -19.91 22.70
N ILE A 191 34.83 -19.18 22.56
CA ILE A 191 35.92 -19.12 23.58
C ILE A 191 36.03 -17.67 24.03
N SER A 192 35.96 -17.44 25.34
CA SER A 192 36.14 -16.11 25.94
C SER A 192 37.54 -15.58 25.76
N MET A 193 37.80 -14.30 26.03
CA MET A 193 39.14 -13.73 26.01
C MET A 193 40.09 -14.39 27.02
N GLY A 194 39.54 -14.99 28.10
CA GLY A 194 40.28 -15.79 29.08
C GLY A 194 40.60 -17.22 28.63
N GLY A 195 40.22 -17.60 27.40
CA GLY A 195 40.46 -18.96 26.88
C GLY A 195 39.45 -20.01 27.36
N VAL A 196 38.38 -19.59 28.04
CA VAL A 196 37.35 -20.48 28.59
C VAL A 196 36.23 -20.65 27.57
N PRO A 197 35.84 -21.90 27.25
CA PRO A 197 34.70 -22.14 26.35
C PRO A 197 33.38 -21.68 27.00
N TYR A 198 32.53 -21.07 26.22
CA TYR A 198 31.18 -20.65 26.63
C TYR A 198 30.13 -21.13 25.64
N ASP A 199 28.90 -21.27 26.12
CA ASP A 199 27.73 -21.64 25.33
C ASP A 199 26.49 -21.11 26.08
N TYR A 200 26.01 -19.92 25.67
CA TYR A 200 24.92 -19.22 26.32
C TYR A 200 23.84 -18.78 25.36
N TYR A 201 22.58 -18.80 25.83
CA TYR A 201 21.43 -18.20 25.17
C TYR A 201 20.76 -17.19 26.12
N LEU A 202 20.02 -16.23 25.56
CA LEU A 202 19.42 -15.15 26.36
C LEU A 202 18.13 -15.59 27.05
N MET A 203 17.21 -16.21 26.29
CA MET A 203 15.84 -16.51 26.75
C MET A 203 15.48 -17.97 26.49
N ASP A 204 14.83 -18.59 27.49
CA ASP A 204 14.13 -19.86 27.31
C ASP A 204 12.63 -19.59 27.17
N VAL A 205 12.05 -19.97 26.03
CA VAL A 205 10.62 -19.86 25.73
C VAL A 205 9.94 -21.24 25.66
N GLN A 206 10.61 -22.27 26.17
CA GLN A 206 10.17 -23.65 26.14
C GLN A 206 9.92 -24.15 24.69
N SER A 207 10.88 -23.89 23.81
CA SER A 207 10.85 -24.36 22.44
C SER A 207 10.68 -25.88 22.35
N ALA A 208 9.93 -26.36 21.37
CA ALA A 208 9.70 -27.80 21.15
C ALA A 208 11.03 -28.54 20.90
N VAL A 209 11.96 -27.90 20.20
CA VAL A 209 13.36 -28.33 20.09
C VAL A 209 14.21 -27.36 20.91
N PRO A 210 14.62 -27.76 22.14
CA PRO A 210 15.42 -26.89 23.01
C PRO A 210 16.88 -26.83 22.57
N ASN A 211 17.63 -25.88 23.13
CA ASN A 211 19.07 -25.78 22.97
C ASN A 211 19.77 -27.03 23.47
N GLY A 212 21.00 -27.24 23.02
CA GLY A 212 21.84 -28.37 23.44
C GLY A 212 22.03 -28.47 24.96
N ALA A 213 22.18 -29.66 25.47
CA ALA A 213 22.31 -29.92 26.93
C ALA A 213 23.49 -29.20 27.62
N ARG A 214 24.41 -28.64 26.84
CA ARG A 214 25.56 -27.87 27.36
C ARG A 214 25.32 -26.38 27.41
N SER A 215 24.32 -25.92 26.65
CA SER A 215 23.98 -24.51 26.59
C SER A 215 23.27 -24.06 27.87
N ARG A 216 23.58 -22.88 28.34
CA ARG A 216 23.02 -22.30 29.57
C ARG A 216 22.33 -20.99 29.29
N GLU A 217 21.21 -20.77 29.97
CA GLU A 217 20.59 -19.46 29.97
C GLU A 217 21.47 -18.44 30.67
N ILE A 218 21.54 -17.23 30.13
CA ILE A 218 22.23 -16.09 30.78
C ILE A 218 21.52 -15.75 32.09
N ARG A 219 22.17 -16.06 33.19
CA ARG A 219 21.77 -15.74 34.59
C ARG A 219 23.00 -15.40 35.41
N VAL A 220 22.83 -14.51 36.37
CA VAL A 220 23.92 -14.03 37.21
C VAL A 220 23.60 -14.34 38.66
N ASP A 221 24.39 -15.18 39.29
CA ASP A 221 24.26 -15.50 40.70
C ASP A 221 25.55 -15.12 41.51
N ALA A 222 25.50 -15.34 42.79
CA ALA A 222 26.63 -15.01 43.68
C ALA A 222 27.89 -15.82 43.36
N SER A 223 27.73 -17.01 42.73
CA SER A 223 28.82 -17.92 42.38
C SER A 223 29.40 -17.66 41.00
N THR A 224 28.71 -16.90 40.16
CA THR A 224 29.13 -16.58 38.78
C THR A 224 30.49 -15.92 38.78
N ASN A 225 31.46 -16.51 38.11
CA ASN A 225 32.82 -15.98 38.05
C ASN A 225 33.02 -14.98 36.91
N SER A 226 34.18 -14.32 36.83
CA SER A 226 34.51 -13.33 35.82
C SER A 226 34.53 -13.90 34.41
N ASP A 227 35.03 -15.13 34.23
CA ASP A 227 35.15 -15.78 32.94
C ASP A 227 33.76 -16.16 32.37
N GLU A 228 32.84 -16.59 33.26
CA GLU A 228 31.44 -16.84 32.87
C GLU A 228 30.73 -15.55 32.43
N LEU A 229 30.95 -14.43 33.13
CA LEU A 229 30.42 -13.13 32.73
C LEU A 229 30.98 -12.69 31.37
N ASP A 230 32.29 -12.93 31.12
CA ASP A 230 32.89 -12.65 29.82
C ASP A 230 32.30 -13.50 28.70
N GLY A 231 32.00 -14.76 29.00
CA GLY A 231 31.30 -15.66 28.09
C GLY A 231 29.88 -15.15 27.76
N MET A 232 29.10 -14.76 28.79
CA MET A 232 27.75 -14.20 28.62
C MET A 232 27.75 -12.91 27.82
N ILE A 233 28.68 -11.99 28.11
CA ILE A 233 28.86 -10.72 27.40
C ILE A 233 29.23 -11.00 25.94
N SER A 234 30.09 -11.98 25.67
CA SER A 234 30.48 -12.36 24.31
C SER A 234 29.32 -12.97 23.52
N ALA A 235 28.49 -13.80 24.15
CA ALA A 235 27.27 -14.37 23.56
C ALA A 235 26.27 -13.27 23.20
N LEU A 236 26.02 -12.34 24.14
CA LEU A 236 25.14 -11.18 23.89
C LEU A 236 25.65 -10.25 22.78
N ASN A 237 26.97 -10.05 22.73
CA ASN A 237 27.53 -9.23 21.64
C ASN A 237 27.29 -9.85 20.26
N ARG A 238 27.36 -11.19 20.14
CA ARG A 238 26.98 -11.88 18.90
C ARG A 238 25.50 -11.75 18.59
N ALA A 239 24.63 -11.92 19.60
CA ALA A 239 23.20 -11.71 19.44
C ALA A 239 22.88 -10.27 18.94
N LEU A 240 23.56 -9.25 19.50
CA LEU A 240 23.41 -7.86 19.06
C LEU A 240 23.87 -7.66 17.60
N ILE A 241 24.95 -8.32 17.18
CA ILE A 241 25.40 -8.27 15.78
C ILE A 241 24.32 -8.86 14.85
N ASP A 242 23.75 -10.00 15.23
CA ASP A 242 22.67 -10.63 14.45
C ASP A 242 21.41 -9.74 14.42
N MET A 243 21.05 -9.09 15.54
CA MET A 243 19.93 -8.15 15.60
C MET A 243 20.15 -6.91 14.72
N VAL A 244 21.38 -6.39 14.66
CA VAL A 244 21.71 -5.29 13.74
C VAL A 244 21.58 -5.74 12.29
N GLY A 245 22.02 -6.96 11.98
CA GLY A 245 21.81 -7.56 10.66
C GLY A 245 20.33 -7.68 10.29
N ALA A 246 19.52 -8.20 11.22
CA ALA A 246 18.06 -8.29 11.08
C ALA A 246 17.41 -6.92 10.85
N SER A 247 17.83 -5.92 11.65
CA SER A 247 17.33 -4.55 11.52
C SER A 247 17.68 -3.93 10.15
N ALA A 248 18.87 -4.22 9.64
CA ALA A 248 19.27 -3.74 8.31
C ALA A 248 18.42 -4.37 7.20
N GLU A 249 18.11 -5.65 7.30
CA GLU A 249 17.29 -6.36 6.31
C GLU A 249 15.84 -5.90 6.32
N VAL A 250 15.22 -5.83 7.50
CA VAL A 250 13.85 -5.29 7.64
C VAL A 250 13.79 -3.82 7.22
N GLY A 251 14.83 -3.03 7.55
CA GLY A 251 14.94 -1.64 7.12
C GLY A 251 15.07 -1.48 5.61
N ALA A 252 15.78 -2.37 4.93
CA ALA A 252 15.86 -2.38 3.46
C ALA A 252 14.50 -2.72 2.84
N ALA A 253 13.81 -3.74 3.34
CA ALA A 253 12.46 -4.10 2.89
C ALA A 253 11.48 -2.94 3.10
N ARG A 254 11.51 -2.29 4.27
CA ARG A 254 10.72 -1.11 4.59
C ARG A 254 10.94 0.03 3.59
N SER A 255 12.21 0.35 3.30
CA SER A 255 12.57 1.40 2.35
C SER A 255 12.06 1.11 0.94
N GLN A 256 12.15 -0.14 0.51
CA GLN A 256 11.66 -0.58 -0.78
C GLN A 256 10.13 -0.49 -0.86
N ILE A 257 9.40 -0.97 0.16
CA ILE A 257 7.94 -0.90 0.23
C ILE A 257 7.45 0.56 0.23
N SER A 258 8.12 1.44 0.99
CA SER A 258 7.80 2.87 1.01
C SER A 258 8.01 3.52 -0.35
N GLY A 259 9.12 3.23 -1.03
CA GLY A 259 9.38 3.75 -2.37
C GLY A 259 8.36 3.29 -3.41
N GLU A 260 7.91 2.04 -3.32
CA GLU A 260 6.83 1.52 -4.19
C GLU A 260 5.48 2.15 -3.84
N GLY A 261 5.21 2.42 -2.56
CA GLY A 261 4.02 3.15 -2.10
C GLY A 261 3.94 4.56 -2.68
N ASP A 262 5.04 5.32 -2.61
CA ASP A 262 5.15 6.67 -3.19
C ASP A 262 4.94 6.63 -4.72
N PHE A 263 5.49 5.62 -5.39
CA PHE A 263 5.27 5.41 -6.82
C PHE A 263 3.79 5.12 -7.15
N LEU A 264 3.14 4.25 -6.38
CA LEU A 264 1.72 3.92 -6.55
C LEU A 264 0.83 5.15 -6.32
N GLU A 265 1.13 5.98 -5.32
CA GLU A 265 0.42 7.24 -5.06
C GLU A 265 0.58 8.22 -6.24
N GLY A 266 1.80 8.38 -6.75
CA GLY A 266 2.07 9.18 -7.95
C GLY A 266 1.32 8.68 -9.18
N LEU A 267 1.24 7.37 -9.37
CA LEU A 267 0.52 6.75 -10.48
C LEU A 267 -1.00 6.93 -10.35
N ALA A 268 -1.54 6.80 -9.13
CA ALA A 268 -2.95 7.07 -8.84
C ALA A 268 -3.31 8.53 -9.16
N GLY A 269 -2.50 9.49 -8.68
CA GLY A 269 -2.69 10.90 -8.97
C GLY A 269 -2.63 11.23 -10.45
N ALA A 270 -1.70 10.64 -11.20
CA ALA A 270 -1.63 10.80 -12.66
C ALA A 270 -2.84 10.21 -13.38
N SER A 271 -3.36 9.07 -12.91
CA SER A 271 -4.57 8.45 -13.44
C SER A 271 -5.80 9.31 -13.21
N ASP A 272 -5.95 9.88 -12.02
CA ASP A 272 -7.07 10.75 -11.66
C ASP A 272 -7.06 12.06 -12.49
N LEU A 273 -5.91 12.70 -12.63
CA LEU A 273 -5.74 13.89 -13.48
C LEU A 273 -6.06 13.60 -14.95
N SER A 274 -5.67 12.42 -15.46
CA SER A 274 -6.00 12.00 -16.83
C SER A 274 -7.51 11.78 -17.00
N SER A 275 -8.16 11.18 -16.01
CA SER A 275 -9.62 10.98 -16.01
C SER A 275 -10.37 12.31 -15.96
N GLU A 276 -9.96 13.22 -15.08
CA GLU A 276 -10.57 14.56 -14.95
C GLU A 276 -10.41 15.38 -16.23
N SER A 277 -9.23 15.35 -16.85
CA SER A 277 -8.95 16.06 -18.11
C SER A 277 -9.85 15.56 -19.23
N ARG A 278 -10.11 14.25 -19.32
CA ARG A 278 -11.01 13.68 -20.32
C ARG A 278 -12.47 14.03 -20.08
N VAL A 279 -12.92 13.95 -18.82
CA VAL A 279 -14.28 14.35 -18.45
C VAL A 279 -14.52 15.83 -18.77
N ARG A 280 -13.55 16.70 -18.53
CA ARG A 280 -13.63 18.12 -18.92
C ARG A 280 -13.70 18.30 -20.42
N ALA A 281 -12.88 17.59 -21.20
CA ALA A 281 -12.91 17.66 -22.66
C ALA A 281 -14.26 17.19 -23.23
N ASP A 282 -14.84 16.13 -22.69
CA ASP A 282 -16.17 15.64 -23.08
C ASP A 282 -17.29 16.62 -22.73
N LEU A 283 -17.19 17.30 -21.58
CA LEU A 283 -18.13 18.37 -21.18
C LEU A 283 -18.03 19.58 -22.10
N ASP A 284 -16.82 20.03 -22.43
CA ASP A 284 -16.58 21.16 -23.33
C ASP A 284 -17.14 20.86 -24.75
N GLU A 285 -16.96 19.61 -25.25
CA GLU A 285 -17.52 19.20 -26.53
C GLU A 285 -19.07 19.16 -26.48
N ALA A 286 -19.65 18.65 -25.38
CA ALA A 286 -21.09 18.63 -25.20
C ALA A 286 -21.67 20.05 -25.11
N ASP A 287 -21.00 20.98 -24.47
CA ASP A 287 -21.38 22.39 -24.38
C ASP A 287 -21.24 23.10 -25.73
N ALA A 288 -20.19 22.82 -26.49
CA ALA A 288 -20.02 23.34 -27.84
C ALA A 288 -21.14 22.84 -28.80
N ARG A 289 -21.49 21.56 -28.71
CA ARG A 289 -22.63 21.00 -29.50
C ARG A 289 -23.95 21.64 -29.11
N ARG A 290 -24.20 21.83 -27.80
CA ARG A 290 -25.41 22.51 -27.31
C ARG A 290 -25.51 23.95 -27.82
N ALA A 291 -24.43 24.71 -27.79
CA ALA A 291 -24.34 26.07 -28.30
C ALA A 291 -24.62 26.11 -29.83
N ALA A 292 -24.04 25.16 -30.58
CA ALA A 292 -24.28 25.06 -32.01
C ALA A 292 -25.76 24.75 -32.37
N GLU A 293 -26.40 23.84 -31.64
CA GLU A 293 -27.81 23.51 -31.84
C GLU A 293 -28.74 24.66 -31.41
N GLN A 294 -28.39 25.42 -30.38
CA GLN A 294 -29.11 26.64 -30.01
C GLN A 294 -29.06 27.69 -31.13
N ALA A 295 -27.82 28.01 -31.61
CA ALA A 295 -27.65 28.95 -32.71
C ALA A 295 -28.40 28.51 -33.99
N ARG A 296 -28.39 27.20 -34.30
CA ARG A 296 -29.15 26.63 -35.40
C ARG A 296 -30.64 26.82 -35.22
N THR A 297 -31.19 26.62 -34.02
CA THR A 297 -32.61 26.81 -33.70
C THR A 297 -33.01 28.28 -33.83
N GLU A 298 -32.16 29.21 -33.38
CA GLU A 298 -32.38 30.65 -33.50
C GLU A 298 -32.36 31.13 -34.97
N LEU A 299 -31.39 30.61 -35.76
CA LEU A 299 -31.30 30.89 -37.18
C LEU A 299 -32.54 30.39 -37.94
N GLN A 300 -33.04 29.19 -37.63
CA GLN A 300 -34.24 28.64 -38.22
C GLN A 300 -35.48 29.42 -37.83
N GLY A 301 -35.59 29.87 -36.56
CA GLY A 301 -36.65 30.78 -36.10
C GLY A 301 -36.63 32.13 -36.84
N SER A 302 -35.42 32.68 -37.00
CA SER A 302 -35.25 33.93 -37.78
C SER A 302 -35.59 33.76 -39.25
N ALA A 303 -35.18 32.64 -39.87
CA ALA A 303 -35.54 32.33 -41.26
C ALA A 303 -37.08 32.17 -41.45
N LEU A 304 -37.75 31.52 -40.49
CA LEU A 304 -39.20 31.40 -40.49
C LEU A 304 -39.89 32.76 -40.37
N ASN A 305 -39.39 33.64 -39.52
CA ASN A 305 -39.91 35.00 -39.37
C ASN A 305 -39.74 35.83 -40.65
N ILE A 306 -38.59 35.74 -41.32
CA ILE A 306 -38.33 36.39 -42.60
C ILE A 306 -39.28 35.84 -43.69
N ALA A 307 -39.45 34.53 -43.74
CA ALA A 307 -40.36 33.89 -44.68
C ALA A 307 -41.82 34.33 -44.47
N ASN A 308 -42.27 34.40 -43.21
CA ASN A 308 -43.64 34.91 -42.88
C ASN A 308 -43.77 36.39 -43.16
N ALA A 309 -42.79 37.22 -42.91
CA ALA A 309 -42.78 38.63 -43.20
C ALA A 309 -42.86 38.89 -44.73
N SER A 310 -42.09 38.11 -45.50
CA SER A 310 -42.16 38.21 -46.98
C SER A 310 -43.52 37.81 -47.52
N MET A 311 -44.17 36.77 -46.99
CA MET A 311 -45.58 36.41 -47.38
C MET A 311 -46.60 37.47 -47.02
N GLY A 312 -46.46 38.10 -45.81
CA GLY A 312 -47.27 39.22 -45.39
C GLY A 312 -47.14 40.46 -46.32
N GLY A 313 -45.91 40.67 -46.85
CA GLY A 313 -45.67 41.72 -47.89
C GLY A 313 -46.35 41.45 -49.20
N TRP A 314 -46.33 40.21 -49.67
CA TRP A 314 -47.04 39.80 -50.89
C TRP A 314 -48.55 39.92 -50.74
N LEU A 315 -49.14 39.62 -49.60
CA LEU A 315 -50.57 39.76 -49.32
C LEU A 315 -51.04 41.21 -49.37
N LYS A 316 -50.17 42.18 -48.94
CA LYS A 316 -50.47 43.61 -49.00
C LYS A 316 -50.45 44.21 -50.44
N ILE A 317 -49.84 43.55 -51.39
CA ILE A 317 -49.80 44.00 -52.80
C ILE A 317 -51.04 43.53 -53.54
N TYR A 318 -51.73 42.52 -53.05
CA TYR A 318 -52.93 41.94 -53.67
C TYR A 318 -54.25 42.38 -53.01
N LEU A 319 -54.24 43.12 -51.92
CA LEU A 319 -55.32 43.81 -51.28
C LEU A 319 -55.28 45.31 -51.57
#